data_f65f5e97ef7e8c866b0ad46af0d134c5
#
_entry.id   f65f5e97ef7e8c866b0ad46af0d134c5
#
_cell.length_a   1.000
_cell.length_b   1.000
_cell.length_c   1.000
_cell.angle_alpha   90.00
_cell.angle_beta   90.00
_cell.angle_gamma   90.00
#
_symmetry.space_group_name_H-M   'P 1'
#
loop_
_entity.id
_entity.type
_entity.pdbx_description
1 polymer ?
#
loop_
_entity_poly.entity_id
_entity_poly.type
_entity_poly.pdbx_seq_one_letter_code
_entity_poly.pdbx_strand_id
1 'polypeptide(L)'
;EIETLAAKRLGDALAIKEKQVRLDTIDALKSEIEATLLEKYGEEWGATFGAAAGEIFNDLKKRIMRQAVIDTNIRMDGRRLDEIRQITIELDILPRAHGSVLFTRGETQALVVTTLGTSRDEMRLDELTGDEFRRFFLHYNFPAWSVGEVRRISGPGRREVGHGKLAERALEPMLPFLQEKDEETVQENEIHFPYTVRIVSDITESNGSSSMATVCGGSLSMMAAGVPVTNSVAGIAMGMIKEGNEVRILSDILGDEDHLGDMDFKVCGTSKGITAFQMDTKIKGLSREVMEQALEQARAGRAHILSIMESALAAPREDMSPYAPRIFTITIHPDKIREVIGPGGKVIRQIQAETGAEIEIEDDGTVNIAATNKEDADAAIDFIREIVAEVEVGKIYHGRVTRIMNFGAFCTVIGSKEGLVHISELADYRVHNVTDVVNVGDEIDVKVLEIDSMGRVNLSKIAADRELDQVQPAPEGYFEQRGGGEQRDNRGGRGGGDRRDRNDGGRRGGPSRGRRNDRSDRD
;
A
#
# COMPACT_ATOMS: atom_id res chain seq x y z
N GLU A 1 27.79 -41.53 -35.22
CA GLU A 1 29.08 -41.57 -34.52
C GLU A 1 28.96 -40.88 -33.14
N ILE A 2 28.42 -39.65 -33.07
CA ILE A 2 28.14 -38.95 -31.78
C ILE A 2 27.36 -39.86 -30.84
N GLU A 3 26.30 -40.52 -31.32
CA GLU A 3 25.51 -41.43 -30.53
C GLU A 3 26.34 -42.61 -29.99
N THR A 4 27.21 -43.18 -30.81
CA THR A 4 28.09 -44.29 -30.41
C THR A 4 29.10 -43.87 -29.34
N LEU A 5 29.63 -42.65 -29.43
CA LEU A 5 30.61 -42.11 -28.48
C LEU A 5 29.98 -41.63 -27.18
N ALA A 6 28.76 -41.07 -27.25
CA ALA A 6 28.12 -40.34 -26.15
C ALA A 6 27.07 -41.15 -25.40
N ALA A 7 26.25 -42.01 -26.05
CA ALA A 7 24.97 -42.45 -25.50
C ALA A 7 25.06 -43.04 -24.08
N LYS A 8 25.98 -43.99 -23.87
CA LYS A 8 26.15 -44.64 -22.56
C LYS A 8 26.65 -43.66 -21.51
N ARG A 9 27.71 -42.91 -21.82
CA ARG A 9 28.34 -41.96 -20.90
C ARG A 9 27.41 -40.81 -20.56
N LEU A 10 26.61 -40.38 -21.52
CA LEU A 10 25.59 -39.34 -21.32
C LEU A 10 24.44 -39.83 -20.44
N GLY A 11 24.03 -41.11 -20.58
CA GLY A 11 23.08 -41.73 -19.67
C GLY A 11 23.61 -41.79 -18.23
N ASP A 12 24.88 -42.20 -18.05
CA ASP A 12 25.53 -42.22 -16.74
C ASP A 12 25.64 -40.78 -16.13
N ALA A 13 26.00 -39.80 -16.96
CA ALA A 13 26.09 -38.40 -16.53
C ALA A 13 24.71 -37.82 -16.13
N LEU A 14 23.65 -38.12 -16.88
CA LEU A 14 22.29 -37.67 -16.60
C LEU A 14 21.72 -38.26 -15.29
N ALA A 15 22.24 -39.39 -14.82
CA ALA A 15 21.86 -39.99 -13.55
C ALA A 15 22.52 -39.37 -12.31
N ILE A 16 23.43 -38.39 -12.49
CA ILE A 16 24.06 -37.65 -11.40
C ILE A 16 23.02 -36.71 -10.79
N LYS A 17 22.74 -36.86 -9.49
CA LYS A 17 21.68 -36.11 -8.80
C LYS A 17 22.03 -34.63 -8.58
N GLU A 18 23.30 -34.36 -8.25
CA GLU A 18 23.77 -32.99 -8.00
C GLU A 18 23.88 -32.21 -9.32
N LYS A 19 23.18 -31.08 -9.38
CA LYS A 19 23.03 -30.25 -10.60
C LYS A 19 24.38 -29.85 -11.19
N GLN A 20 25.27 -29.24 -10.37
CA GLN A 20 26.52 -28.68 -10.89
C GLN A 20 27.45 -29.79 -11.41
N VAL A 21 27.60 -30.84 -10.65
CA VAL A 21 28.42 -32.01 -11.06
C VAL A 21 27.86 -32.68 -12.33
N ARG A 22 26.54 -32.75 -12.45
CA ARG A 22 25.86 -33.26 -13.67
C ARG A 22 26.18 -32.39 -14.88
N LEU A 23 26.03 -31.04 -14.74
CA LEU A 23 26.29 -30.08 -15.83
C LEU A 23 27.77 -30.15 -16.25
N ASP A 24 28.70 -30.05 -15.30
CA ASP A 24 30.13 -30.09 -15.56
C ASP A 24 30.55 -31.39 -16.25
N THR A 25 29.96 -32.53 -15.85
CA THR A 25 30.21 -33.84 -16.46
C THR A 25 29.70 -33.90 -17.89
N ILE A 26 28.49 -33.36 -18.16
CA ILE A 26 27.91 -33.29 -19.50
C ILE A 26 28.72 -32.38 -20.42
N ASP A 27 29.13 -31.21 -19.93
CA ASP A 27 29.91 -30.24 -20.70
C ASP A 27 31.33 -30.74 -21.00
N ALA A 28 31.98 -31.42 -20.04
CA ALA A 28 33.24 -32.11 -20.24
C ALA A 28 33.12 -33.21 -21.30
N LEU A 29 32.07 -34.03 -21.24
CA LEU A 29 31.81 -35.08 -22.22
C LEU A 29 31.57 -34.49 -23.62
N LYS A 30 30.79 -33.39 -23.73
CA LYS A 30 30.55 -32.71 -24.98
C LYS A 30 31.84 -32.18 -25.61
N SER A 31 32.68 -31.52 -24.81
CA SER A 31 33.96 -30.96 -25.25
C SER A 31 34.92 -32.05 -25.70
N GLU A 32 34.97 -33.18 -25.01
CA GLU A 32 35.80 -34.36 -25.39
C GLU A 32 35.35 -34.94 -26.72
N ILE A 33 34.05 -35.09 -26.95
CA ILE A 33 33.50 -35.59 -28.20
C ILE A 33 33.77 -34.61 -29.36
N GLU A 34 33.59 -33.32 -29.15
CA GLU A 34 33.91 -32.27 -30.13
C GLU A 34 35.39 -32.32 -30.51
N ALA A 35 36.30 -32.45 -29.54
CA ALA A 35 37.73 -32.60 -29.77
C ALA A 35 38.07 -33.89 -30.58
N THR A 36 37.46 -35.03 -30.23
CA THR A 36 37.65 -36.30 -30.94
C THR A 36 37.19 -36.21 -32.39
N LEU A 37 36.05 -35.56 -32.63
CA LEU A 37 35.54 -35.37 -33.99
C LEU A 37 36.41 -34.37 -34.80
N LEU A 38 36.93 -33.34 -34.18
CA LEU A 38 37.82 -32.35 -34.78
C LEU A 38 39.17 -33.01 -35.16
N GLU A 39 39.72 -33.83 -34.26
CA GLU A 39 40.96 -34.61 -34.54
C GLU A 39 40.79 -35.56 -35.75
N LYS A 40 39.62 -36.21 -35.80
CA LYS A 40 39.32 -37.19 -36.85
C LYS A 40 39.02 -36.59 -38.22
N TYR A 41 38.31 -35.46 -38.27
CA TYR A 41 37.78 -34.87 -39.50
C TYR A 41 38.43 -33.52 -39.90
N GLY A 42 39.23 -32.95 -39.03
CA GLY A 42 39.98 -31.71 -39.27
C GLY A 42 39.18 -30.44 -38.99
N GLU A 43 39.90 -29.29 -38.99
CA GLU A 43 39.35 -27.99 -38.64
C GLU A 43 38.27 -27.50 -39.62
N GLU A 44 38.37 -27.83 -40.91
CA GLU A 44 37.35 -27.48 -41.91
C GLU A 44 35.98 -28.12 -41.63
N TRP A 45 35.97 -29.35 -41.12
CA TRP A 45 34.77 -29.99 -40.64
C TRP A 45 34.21 -29.28 -39.42
N GLY A 46 35.06 -28.90 -38.45
CA GLY A 46 34.63 -28.19 -37.25
C GLY A 46 33.96 -26.86 -37.58
N ALA A 47 34.52 -26.09 -38.52
CA ALA A 47 33.92 -24.84 -38.98
C ALA A 47 32.58 -25.02 -39.69
N THR A 48 32.39 -26.16 -40.39
CA THR A 48 31.16 -26.42 -41.19
C THR A 48 30.08 -27.14 -40.39
N PHE A 49 30.44 -28.10 -39.55
CA PHE A 49 29.52 -29.01 -38.89
C PHE A 49 29.53 -28.96 -37.37
N GLY A 50 30.40 -28.18 -36.74
CA GLY A 50 30.51 -28.12 -35.29
C GLY A 50 29.20 -27.71 -34.60
N ALA A 51 28.49 -26.73 -35.14
CA ALA A 51 27.17 -26.33 -34.62
C ALA A 51 26.15 -27.47 -34.69
N ALA A 52 26.08 -28.17 -35.82
CA ALA A 52 25.19 -29.32 -36.01
C ALA A 52 25.56 -30.49 -35.09
N ALA A 53 26.83 -30.70 -34.79
CA ALA A 53 27.29 -31.72 -33.85
C ALA A 53 26.78 -31.40 -32.42
N GLY A 54 26.82 -30.14 -32.03
CA GLY A 54 26.26 -29.67 -30.77
C GLY A 54 24.74 -29.86 -30.67
N GLU A 55 23.99 -29.60 -31.74
CA GLU A 55 22.55 -29.84 -31.81
C GLU A 55 22.23 -31.36 -31.69
N ILE A 56 22.95 -32.20 -32.42
CA ILE A 56 22.79 -33.67 -32.35
C ILE A 56 23.08 -34.19 -30.93
N PHE A 57 24.10 -33.68 -30.26
CA PHE A 57 24.40 -34.02 -28.87
C PHE A 57 23.25 -33.64 -27.93
N ASN A 58 22.69 -32.44 -28.10
CA ASN A 58 21.55 -31.96 -27.31
C ASN A 58 20.27 -32.78 -27.58
N ASP A 59 20.02 -33.18 -28.84
CA ASP A 59 18.92 -34.07 -29.21
C ASP A 59 19.08 -35.45 -28.59
N LEU A 60 20.31 -35.97 -28.56
CA LEU A 60 20.63 -37.23 -27.89
C LEU A 60 20.40 -37.12 -26.38
N LYS A 61 20.86 -36.04 -25.75
CA LYS A 61 20.58 -35.74 -24.33
C LYS A 61 19.08 -35.77 -24.06
N LYS A 62 18.31 -35.05 -24.87
CA LYS A 62 16.85 -34.97 -24.76
C LYS A 62 16.21 -36.35 -24.86
N ARG A 63 16.58 -37.15 -25.87
CA ARG A 63 16.03 -38.47 -26.09
C ARG A 63 16.35 -39.45 -24.93
N ILE A 64 17.59 -39.46 -24.45
CA ILE A 64 17.99 -40.35 -23.34
C ILE A 64 17.24 -39.98 -22.05
N MET A 65 17.18 -38.73 -21.71
CA MET A 65 16.48 -38.28 -20.51
C MET A 65 14.98 -38.64 -20.56
N ARG A 66 14.32 -38.34 -21.66
CA ARG A 66 12.87 -38.57 -21.83
C ARG A 66 12.56 -40.05 -21.78
N GLN A 67 13.37 -40.90 -22.49
CA GLN A 67 13.19 -42.34 -22.50
C GLN A 67 13.40 -42.93 -21.10
N ALA A 68 14.41 -42.48 -20.36
CA ALA A 68 14.66 -42.92 -18.99
C ALA A 68 13.45 -42.66 -18.07
N VAL A 69 12.83 -41.46 -18.16
CA VAL A 69 11.63 -41.13 -17.37
C VAL A 69 10.43 -41.99 -17.76
N ILE A 70 10.22 -42.24 -19.07
CA ILE A 70 9.13 -43.10 -19.55
C ILE A 70 9.30 -44.55 -19.04
N ASP A 71 10.51 -45.11 -19.14
CA ASP A 71 10.79 -46.53 -18.83
C ASP A 71 10.80 -46.79 -17.33
N THR A 72 11.30 -45.88 -16.53
CA THR A 72 11.55 -46.11 -15.09
C THR A 72 10.56 -45.42 -14.17
N ASN A 73 9.84 -44.41 -14.61
CA ASN A 73 9.07 -43.45 -13.79
C ASN A 73 9.93 -42.74 -12.72
N ILE A 74 11.24 -42.70 -12.93
CA ILE A 74 12.20 -41.99 -12.06
C ILE A 74 12.81 -40.85 -12.86
N ARG A 75 12.91 -39.70 -12.20
CA ARG A 75 13.43 -38.44 -12.75
C ARG A 75 14.97 -38.38 -12.61
N MET A 76 15.61 -37.44 -13.29
CA MET A 76 17.06 -37.27 -13.27
C MET A 76 17.66 -37.09 -11.86
N ASP A 77 16.94 -36.44 -10.97
CA ASP A 77 17.34 -36.23 -9.58
C ASP A 77 16.95 -37.37 -8.64
N GLY A 78 16.35 -38.44 -9.20
CA GLY A 78 15.95 -39.64 -8.47
C GLY A 78 14.56 -39.58 -7.83
N ARG A 79 13.82 -38.46 -7.99
CA ARG A 79 12.45 -38.32 -7.52
C ARG A 79 11.47 -39.14 -8.38
N ARG A 80 10.33 -39.50 -7.78
CA ARG A 80 9.16 -40.00 -8.50
C ARG A 80 8.47 -38.83 -9.26
N LEU A 81 7.53 -39.17 -10.12
CA LEU A 81 6.84 -38.19 -10.99
C LEU A 81 6.04 -37.14 -10.19
N ASP A 82 5.45 -37.56 -9.08
CA ASP A 82 4.59 -36.73 -8.22
C ASP A 82 5.32 -36.07 -7.03
N GLU A 83 6.61 -36.37 -6.88
CA GLU A 83 7.39 -35.93 -5.72
C GLU A 83 7.87 -34.48 -5.84
N ILE A 84 7.70 -33.74 -4.77
CA ILE A 84 8.11 -32.34 -4.64
C ILE A 84 9.43 -32.27 -3.87
N ARG A 85 10.35 -31.39 -4.28
CA ARG A 85 11.60 -31.12 -3.57
C ARG A 85 11.35 -30.65 -2.14
N GLN A 86 12.30 -30.91 -1.27
CA GLN A 86 12.25 -30.42 0.11
C GLN A 86 12.05 -28.90 0.15
N ILE A 87 11.13 -28.44 0.99
CA ILE A 87 10.86 -27.02 1.20
C ILE A 87 11.35 -26.62 2.60
N THR A 88 12.08 -25.52 2.67
CA THR A 88 12.45 -24.81 3.90
C THR A 88 11.98 -23.38 3.84
N ILE A 89 11.50 -22.85 4.96
CA ILE A 89 10.94 -21.51 5.07
C ILE A 89 11.56 -20.84 6.29
N GLU A 90 12.20 -19.69 6.07
CA GLU A 90 12.75 -18.87 7.13
C GLU A 90 12.04 -17.52 7.09
N LEU A 91 11.36 -17.19 8.20
CA LEU A 91 10.63 -15.93 8.36
C LEU A 91 11.53 -14.88 9.00
N ASP A 92 11.25 -13.59 8.74
CA ASP A 92 11.88 -12.42 9.37
C ASP A 92 13.41 -12.35 9.18
N ILE A 93 13.88 -12.84 8.04
CA ILE A 93 15.32 -12.88 7.77
C ILE A 93 15.97 -11.49 7.67
N LEU A 94 15.17 -10.48 7.32
CA LEU A 94 15.58 -9.07 7.32
C LEU A 94 14.88 -8.32 8.44
N PRO A 95 15.60 -7.98 9.52
CA PRO A 95 15.00 -7.49 10.78
C PRO A 95 14.32 -6.11 10.68
N ARG A 96 14.63 -5.33 9.64
CA ARG A 96 14.04 -4.00 9.43
C ARG A 96 12.97 -3.97 8.32
N ALA A 97 12.79 -5.05 7.59
CA ALA A 97 11.73 -5.17 6.61
C ALA A 97 10.36 -5.32 7.30
N HIS A 98 9.29 -4.97 6.61
CA HIS A 98 7.94 -5.09 7.17
C HIS A 98 7.49 -6.56 7.22
N GLY A 99 7.82 -7.35 6.19
CA GLY A 99 7.75 -8.80 6.18
C GLY A 99 8.82 -9.35 5.26
N SER A 100 9.54 -10.41 5.67
CA SER A 100 10.58 -11.01 4.85
C SER A 100 10.62 -12.52 5.03
N VAL A 101 10.83 -13.23 3.92
CA VAL A 101 10.83 -14.69 3.86
C VAL A 101 11.94 -15.16 2.94
N LEU A 102 12.74 -16.12 3.39
CA LEU A 102 13.58 -16.92 2.53
C LEU A 102 12.86 -18.23 2.26
N PHE A 103 12.36 -18.40 1.06
CA PHE A 103 11.68 -19.61 0.62
C PHE A 103 12.62 -20.43 -0.25
N THR A 104 12.94 -21.65 0.21
CA THR A 104 13.84 -22.56 -0.48
C THR A 104 13.08 -23.83 -0.84
N ARG A 105 13.19 -24.28 -2.10
CA ARG A 105 12.65 -25.53 -2.60
C ARG A 105 13.74 -26.28 -3.38
N GLY A 106 14.41 -27.25 -2.73
CA GLY A 106 15.63 -27.85 -3.26
C GLY A 106 16.67 -26.79 -3.59
N GLU A 107 17.13 -26.75 -4.83
CA GLU A 107 18.09 -25.77 -5.37
C GLU A 107 17.41 -24.54 -5.99
N THR A 108 16.24 -24.15 -5.51
CA THR A 108 15.56 -22.90 -5.92
C THR A 108 15.24 -22.11 -4.68
N GLN A 109 15.80 -20.90 -4.59
CA GLN A 109 15.67 -20.05 -3.42
C GLN A 109 15.27 -18.64 -3.84
N ALA A 110 14.31 -18.07 -3.10
CA ALA A 110 13.82 -16.69 -3.27
C ALA A 110 13.81 -15.96 -1.93
N LEU A 111 14.48 -14.81 -1.86
CA LEU A 111 14.32 -13.85 -0.79
C LEU A 111 13.18 -12.92 -1.17
N VAL A 112 12.07 -13.00 -0.44
CA VAL A 112 10.87 -12.23 -0.75
C VAL A 112 10.54 -11.28 0.39
N VAL A 113 10.37 -10.01 0.04
CA VAL A 113 10.19 -8.92 1.00
C VAL A 113 8.92 -8.15 0.68
N THR A 114 8.08 -7.96 1.67
CA THR A 114 6.90 -7.09 1.60
C THR A 114 7.19 -5.78 2.31
N THR A 115 6.85 -4.68 1.64
CA THR A 115 6.90 -3.31 2.20
C THR A 115 5.50 -2.70 2.12
N LEU A 116 5.08 -2.09 3.21
CA LEU A 116 3.83 -1.35 3.31
C LEU A 116 4.15 0.15 3.20
N GLY A 117 3.36 0.86 2.44
CA GLY A 117 3.48 2.29 2.22
C GLY A 117 2.14 2.99 2.34
N THR A 118 2.13 4.30 2.16
CA THR A 118 0.95 5.16 2.09
C THR A 118 0.42 5.23 0.65
N SER A 119 -0.64 5.97 0.40
CA SER A 119 -1.14 6.27 -0.95
C SER A 119 -0.12 6.99 -1.83
N ARG A 120 0.81 7.76 -1.24
CA ARG A 120 1.90 8.43 -1.98
C ARG A 120 2.91 7.45 -2.58
N ASP A 121 2.95 6.22 -2.05
CA ASP A 121 3.83 5.16 -2.52
C ASP A 121 3.18 4.30 -3.62
N GLU A 122 1.97 4.64 -4.05
CA GLU A 122 1.29 3.96 -5.15
C GLU A 122 2.12 4.03 -6.43
N MET A 123 2.09 2.93 -7.19
CA MET A 123 2.74 2.90 -8.50
C MET A 123 1.89 3.66 -9.51
N ARG A 124 2.40 4.78 -9.98
CA ARG A 124 1.79 5.51 -11.10
C ARG A 124 2.20 4.90 -12.43
N LEU A 125 1.23 4.56 -13.24
CA LEU A 125 1.39 4.12 -14.62
C LEU A 125 0.87 5.23 -15.54
N ASP A 126 1.73 5.71 -16.43
CA ASP A 126 1.37 6.68 -17.46
C ASP A 126 0.95 5.91 -18.73
N GLU A 127 -0.35 5.75 -18.91
CA GLU A 127 -0.93 5.00 -20.04
C GLU A 127 -1.59 5.93 -21.05
N LEU A 128 -1.83 5.44 -22.27
CA LEU A 128 -2.49 6.22 -23.34
C LEU A 128 -3.90 6.70 -22.97
N THR A 129 -4.55 6.03 -22.02
CA THR A 129 -5.90 6.34 -21.53
C THR A 129 -5.90 7.29 -20.32
N GLY A 130 -4.73 7.62 -19.79
CA GLY A 130 -4.52 8.44 -18.60
C GLY A 130 -3.68 7.75 -17.54
N ASP A 131 -3.48 8.44 -16.43
CA ASP A 131 -2.76 7.90 -15.29
C ASP A 131 -3.56 6.81 -14.58
N GLU A 132 -2.94 5.67 -14.29
CA GLU A 132 -3.46 4.62 -13.43
C GLU A 132 -2.60 4.52 -12.18
N PHE A 133 -3.21 4.38 -11.01
CA PHE A 133 -2.52 4.21 -9.74
C PHE A 133 -2.77 2.80 -9.22
N ARG A 134 -1.69 2.11 -8.81
CA ARG A 134 -1.78 0.75 -8.28
C ARG A 134 -1.27 0.69 -6.86
N ARG A 135 -2.11 0.17 -5.98
CA ARG A 135 -1.81 -0.05 -4.56
C ARG A 135 -1.11 -1.37 -4.29
N PHE A 136 -1.12 -2.29 -5.26
CA PHE A 136 -0.42 -3.57 -5.17
C PHE A 136 0.46 -3.79 -6.40
N PHE A 137 1.73 -4.11 -6.18
CA PHE A 137 2.66 -4.45 -7.25
C PHE A 137 3.81 -5.34 -6.77
N LEU A 138 4.32 -6.16 -7.69
CA LEU A 138 5.37 -7.13 -7.41
C LEU A 138 6.53 -6.96 -8.39
N HIS A 139 7.74 -6.77 -7.83
CA HIS A 139 8.99 -6.74 -8.58
C HIS A 139 9.72 -8.08 -8.42
N TYR A 140 10.04 -8.69 -9.55
CA TYR A 140 10.74 -9.96 -9.63
C TYR A 140 12.11 -9.74 -10.26
N ASN A 141 13.17 -10.11 -9.54
CA ASN A 141 14.55 -9.97 -9.97
C ASN A 141 15.17 -11.36 -10.13
N PHE A 142 15.73 -11.61 -11.33
CA PHE A 142 16.39 -12.85 -11.67
C PHE A 142 17.82 -12.57 -12.14
N PRO A 143 18.75 -12.32 -11.24
CA PRO A 143 20.12 -12.03 -11.58
C PRO A 143 20.82 -13.26 -12.18
N ALA A 144 21.74 -13.04 -13.11
CA ALA A 144 22.43 -14.12 -13.82
C ALA A 144 23.19 -15.09 -12.90
N TRP A 145 23.71 -14.58 -11.78
CA TRP A 145 24.41 -15.40 -10.79
C TRP A 145 23.50 -16.43 -10.10
N SER A 146 22.16 -16.23 -10.10
CA SER A 146 21.22 -17.21 -9.54
C SER A 146 21.22 -18.57 -10.28
N VAL A 147 21.74 -18.59 -11.50
CA VAL A 147 21.93 -19.80 -12.30
C VAL A 147 23.42 -20.10 -12.58
N GLY A 148 24.34 -19.41 -11.88
CA GLY A 148 25.78 -19.59 -12.03
C GLY A 148 26.38 -18.90 -13.26
N GLU A 149 25.65 -17.94 -13.87
CA GLU A 149 26.12 -17.24 -15.06
C GLU A 149 26.69 -15.86 -14.75
N VAL A 150 27.66 -15.44 -15.55
CA VAL A 150 28.19 -14.06 -15.54
C VAL A 150 27.63 -13.32 -16.72
N ARG A 151 26.78 -12.32 -16.46
CA ARG A 151 26.21 -11.45 -17.51
C ARG A 151 26.30 -9.99 -17.10
N ARG A 152 26.20 -9.10 -18.10
CA ARG A 152 26.05 -7.66 -17.84
C ARG A 152 24.74 -7.41 -17.10
N ILE A 153 24.79 -6.63 -16.02
CA ILE A 153 23.60 -6.18 -15.31
C ILE A 153 22.85 -5.19 -16.20
N SER A 154 21.60 -5.49 -16.49
CA SER A 154 20.67 -4.66 -17.27
C SER A 154 19.34 -4.58 -16.54
N GLY A 155 18.42 -3.75 -17.02
CA GLY A 155 17.03 -3.75 -16.52
C GLY A 155 16.33 -5.11 -16.76
N PRO A 156 15.16 -5.33 -16.15
CA PRO A 156 14.44 -6.60 -16.22
C PRO A 156 14.08 -6.96 -17.67
N GLY A 157 14.35 -8.21 -18.03
CA GLY A 157 13.98 -8.76 -19.31
C GLY A 157 12.49 -9.14 -19.38
N ARG A 158 11.98 -9.45 -20.58
CA ARG A 158 10.57 -9.87 -20.77
C ARG A 158 10.16 -11.06 -19.90
N ARG A 159 11.07 -12.02 -19.69
CA ARG A 159 10.82 -13.20 -18.87
C ARG A 159 10.64 -12.81 -17.40
N GLU A 160 11.46 -11.90 -16.88
CA GLU A 160 11.36 -11.39 -15.51
C GLU A 160 10.05 -10.63 -15.29
N VAL A 161 9.68 -9.75 -16.22
CA VAL A 161 8.40 -9.03 -16.18
C VAL A 161 7.22 -10.01 -16.20
N GLY A 162 7.26 -11.04 -17.07
CA GLY A 162 6.20 -12.04 -17.17
C GLY A 162 6.08 -12.90 -15.90
N HIS A 163 7.20 -13.30 -15.29
CA HIS A 163 7.22 -14.05 -14.03
C HIS A 163 6.71 -13.20 -12.86
N GLY A 164 7.10 -11.95 -12.78
CA GLY A 164 6.60 -10.99 -11.79
C GLY A 164 5.10 -10.81 -11.91
N LYS A 165 4.60 -10.60 -13.14
CA LYS A 165 3.15 -10.41 -13.38
C LYS A 165 2.33 -11.66 -13.09
N LEU A 166 2.87 -12.86 -13.32
CA LEU A 166 2.20 -14.09 -12.92
C LEU A 166 2.07 -14.19 -11.39
N ALA A 167 3.15 -13.88 -10.66
CA ALA A 167 3.12 -13.90 -9.20
C ALA A 167 2.20 -12.82 -8.62
N GLU A 168 2.23 -11.61 -9.18
CA GLU A 168 1.31 -10.52 -8.82
C GLU A 168 -0.14 -10.96 -8.97
N ARG A 169 -0.56 -11.42 -10.16
CA ARG A 169 -1.94 -11.92 -10.40
C ARG A 169 -2.33 -13.10 -9.50
N ALA A 170 -1.36 -13.92 -9.06
CA ALA A 170 -1.65 -15.04 -8.19
C ALA A 170 -2.01 -14.59 -6.77
N LEU A 171 -1.42 -13.50 -6.29
CA LEU A 171 -1.56 -12.98 -4.92
C LEU A 171 -2.64 -11.91 -4.79
N GLU A 172 -2.83 -11.12 -5.81
CA GLU A 172 -3.74 -9.97 -5.87
C GLU A 172 -5.16 -10.27 -5.36
N PRO A 173 -5.82 -11.38 -5.74
CA PRO A 173 -7.19 -11.68 -5.30
C PRO A 173 -7.32 -11.95 -3.79
N MET A 174 -6.20 -12.08 -3.08
CA MET A 174 -6.21 -12.32 -1.63
C MET A 174 -6.17 -11.05 -0.81
N LEU A 175 -5.99 -9.89 -1.44
CA LEU A 175 -5.90 -8.60 -0.77
C LEU A 175 -7.30 -8.07 -0.42
N PRO A 176 -7.48 -7.52 0.79
CA PRO A 176 -8.81 -7.13 1.28
C PRO A 176 -9.44 -5.96 0.52
N PHE A 177 -8.61 -5.07 -0.06
CA PHE A 177 -9.08 -3.85 -0.75
C PHE A 177 -9.41 -4.04 -2.24
N LEU A 178 -9.19 -5.24 -2.80
CA LEU A 178 -9.47 -5.55 -4.21
C LEU A 178 -10.74 -6.37 -4.42
N GLN A 179 -11.48 -6.67 -3.37
CA GLN A 179 -12.80 -7.29 -3.50
C GLN A 179 -13.76 -6.21 -4.01
N GLU A 180 -14.29 -6.40 -5.23
CA GLU A 180 -15.30 -5.50 -5.81
C GLU A 180 -16.44 -5.30 -4.82
N LYS A 181 -16.69 -4.05 -4.47
CA LYS A 181 -17.83 -3.67 -3.64
C LYS A 181 -19.06 -3.67 -4.53
N ASP A 182 -19.95 -4.61 -4.35
CA ASP A 182 -21.35 -4.38 -4.69
C ASP A 182 -21.85 -3.29 -3.74
N GLU A 183 -22.21 -2.12 -4.26
CA GLU A 183 -22.65 -0.93 -3.49
C GLU A 183 -23.81 -1.22 -2.51
N GLU A 184 -24.47 -2.37 -2.61
CA GLU A 184 -25.60 -2.80 -1.77
C GLU A 184 -25.19 -3.62 -0.52
N THR A 185 -23.93 -4.03 -0.37
CA THR A 185 -23.49 -4.90 0.74
C THR A 185 -22.31 -4.33 1.53
N VAL A 186 -22.44 -3.12 2.02
CA VAL A 186 -21.52 -2.61 3.06
C VAL A 186 -21.87 -3.32 4.38
N GLN A 187 -21.13 -4.38 4.70
CA GLN A 187 -21.23 -5.00 6.03
C GLN A 187 -20.35 -4.21 7.01
N GLU A 188 -20.87 -3.96 8.20
CA GLU A 188 -20.21 -3.24 9.31
C GLU A 188 -18.86 -3.83 9.78
N ASN A 189 -18.35 -4.88 9.12
CA ASN A 189 -17.12 -5.61 9.45
C ASN A 189 -16.06 -5.60 8.32
N GLU A 190 -16.08 -4.64 7.40
CA GLU A 190 -15.02 -4.54 6.39
C GLU A 190 -13.68 -4.19 7.03
N ILE A 191 -12.68 -5.00 6.77
CA ILE A 191 -11.29 -4.72 7.17
C ILE A 191 -10.78 -3.56 6.31
N HIS A 192 -10.73 -2.37 6.90
CA HIS A 192 -10.10 -1.21 6.26
C HIS A 192 -8.57 -1.40 6.30
N PHE A 193 -7.97 -1.59 5.12
CA PHE A 193 -6.52 -1.73 4.98
C PHE A 193 -5.97 -0.68 4.01
N PRO A 194 -5.63 0.53 4.49
CA PRO A 194 -5.32 1.70 3.66
C PRO A 194 -3.87 1.74 3.16
N TYR A 195 -3.21 0.60 3.05
CA TYR A 195 -1.80 0.52 2.68
C TYR A 195 -1.61 0.21 1.21
N THR A 196 -0.55 0.80 0.65
CA THR A 196 0.08 0.33 -0.58
C THR A 196 1.01 -0.83 -0.25
N VAL A 197 0.91 -1.92 -1.00
CA VAL A 197 1.68 -3.15 -0.77
C VAL A 197 2.64 -3.37 -1.92
N ARG A 198 3.94 -3.35 -1.63
CA ARG A 198 5.00 -3.68 -2.57
C ARG A 198 5.69 -4.98 -2.18
N ILE A 199 5.79 -5.93 -3.12
CA ILE A 199 6.60 -7.13 -2.96
C ILE A 199 7.84 -7.03 -3.84
N VAL A 200 8.99 -7.38 -3.30
CA VAL A 200 10.24 -7.58 -4.05
C VAL A 200 10.69 -9.01 -3.83
N SER A 201 10.91 -9.73 -4.92
CA SER A 201 11.43 -11.09 -4.91
C SER A 201 12.77 -11.15 -5.62
N ASP A 202 13.82 -11.39 -4.87
CA ASP A 202 15.18 -11.60 -5.36
C ASP A 202 15.47 -13.10 -5.41
N ILE A 203 15.70 -13.64 -6.62
CA ILE A 203 16.03 -15.05 -6.79
C ILE A 203 17.52 -15.24 -6.53
N THR A 204 17.83 -15.94 -5.44
CA THR A 204 19.19 -16.17 -5.00
C THR A 204 19.79 -17.44 -5.62
N GLU A 205 18.96 -18.45 -5.94
CA GLU A 205 19.34 -19.66 -6.64
C GLU A 205 18.17 -20.19 -7.45
N SER A 206 18.42 -20.80 -8.62
CA SER A 206 17.35 -21.36 -9.44
C SER A 206 17.74 -22.69 -10.12
N ASN A 207 16.91 -23.70 -9.87
CA ASN A 207 16.85 -24.96 -10.64
C ASN A 207 15.39 -25.29 -10.97
N GLY A 208 14.75 -24.41 -11.74
CA GLY A 208 13.36 -24.54 -12.20
C GLY A 208 12.35 -23.86 -11.28
N SER A 209 11.39 -23.17 -11.92
CA SER A 209 10.21 -22.56 -11.32
C SER A 209 10.44 -21.59 -10.15
N SER A 210 11.35 -20.65 -10.32
CA SER A 210 11.60 -19.55 -9.37
C SER A 210 10.37 -18.65 -9.18
N SER A 211 9.52 -18.49 -10.22
CA SER A 211 8.27 -17.74 -10.07
C SER A 211 7.30 -18.37 -9.07
N MET A 212 7.28 -19.69 -8.94
CA MET A 212 6.43 -20.37 -7.95
C MET A 212 7.00 -20.27 -6.54
N ALA A 213 8.32 -20.20 -6.40
CA ALA A 213 8.96 -19.84 -5.13
C ALA A 213 8.59 -18.39 -4.72
N THR A 214 8.55 -17.48 -5.70
CA THR A 214 8.08 -16.09 -5.48
C THR A 214 6.63 -16.03 -5.02
N VAL A 215 5.73 -16.84 -5.60
CA VAL A 215 4.31 -16.89 -5.17
C VAL A 215 4.21 -17.36 -3.72
N CYS A 216 4.87 -18.48 -3.36
CA CYS A 216 4.85 -18.99 -2.00
C CYS A 216 5.49 -18.03 -1.00
N GLY A 217 6.68 -17.51 -1.32
CA GLY A 217 7.37 -16.52 -0.48
C GLY A 217 6.61 -15.20 -0.37
N GLY A 218 5.98 -14.73 -1.45
CA GLY A 218 5.16 -13.51 -1.47
C GLY A 218 3.91 -13.64 -0.60
N SER A 219 3.21 -14.78 -0.67
CA SER A 219 2.10 -15.08 0.22
C SER A 219 2.52 -15.02 1.68
N LEU A 220 3.62 -15.69 2.05
CA LEU A 220 4.13 -15.71 3.41
C LEU A 220 4.68 -14.34 3.85
N SER A 221 5.36 -13.59 2.98
CA SER A 221 5.91 -12.28 3.33
C SER A 221 4.83 -11.24 3.59
N MET A 222 3.70 -11.29 2.87
CA MET A 222 2.52 -10.47 3.17
C MET A 222 1.92 -10.82 4.53
N MET A 223 1.75 -12.12 4.81
CA MET A 223 1.25 -12.60 6.11
C MET A 223 2.18 -12.19 7.26
N ALA A 224 3.50 -12.29 7.05
CA ALA A 224 4.51 -11.86 8.02
C ALA A 224 4.51 -10.34 8.24
N ALA A 225 4.13 -9.55 7.22
CA ALA A 225 3.97 -8.10 7.33
C ALA A 225 2.67 -7.67 8.04
N GLY A 226 1.76 -8.61 8.34
CA GLY A 226 0.46 -8.31 8.94
C GLY A 226 -0.60 -7.88 7.92
N VAL A 227 -0.38 -8.15 6.62
CA VAL A 227 -1.42 -7.93 5.59
C VAL A 227 -2.54 -8.94 5.81
N PRO A 228 -3.79 -8.52 5.99
CA PRO A 228 -4.91 -9.43 6.29
C PRO A 228 -5.41 -10.14 5.03
N VAL A 229 -4.54 -10.96 4.44
CA VAL A 229 -4.88 -11.78 3.27
C VAL A 229 -5.93 -12.82 3.63
N THR A 230 -6.86 -13.08 2.71
CA THR A 230 -7.99 -13.98 2.95
C THR A 230 -7.59 -15.45 3.02
N ASN A 231 -6.53 -15.85 2.29
CA ASN A 231 -6.00 -17.21 2.27
C ASN A 231 -4.54 -17.22 1.82
N SER A 232 -3.79 -18.23 2.23
CA SER A 232 -2.45 -18.51 1.69
C SER A 232 -2.53 -19.01 0.25
N VAL A 233 -1.57 -18.58 -0.56
CA VAL A 233 -1.44 -18.98 -1.97
C VAL A 233 -0.15 -19.76 -2.17
N ALA A 234 -0.25 -20.98 -2.68
CA ALA A 234 0.89 -21.76 -3.14
C ALA A 234 0.94 -21.82 -4.66
N GLY A 235 2.14 -21.96 -5.20
CA GLY A 235 2.40 -22.17 -6.61
C GLY A 235 3.20 -23.42 -6.86
N ILE A 236 2.84 -24.17 -7.92
CA ILE A 236 3.57 -25.35 -8.39
C ILE A 236 3.79 -25.28 -9.90
N ALA A 237 4.94 -25.74 -10.37
CA ALA A 237 5.21 -25.94 -11.79
C ALA A 237 5.13 -27.42 -12.12
N MET A 238 4.33 -27.71 -13.10
CA MET A 238 4.10 -29.05 -13.64
C MET A 238 4.75 -29.16 -15.02
N GLY A 239 5.16 -30.34 -15.37
CA GLY A 239 5.66 -30.65 -16.70
C GLY A 239 5.04 -31.92 -17.26
N MET A 240 5.29 -32.13 -18.55
CA MET A 240 4.85 -33.35 -19.24
C MET A 240 5.91 -33.81 -20.21
N ILE A 241 6.09 -35.14 -20.24
CA ILE A 241 6.88 -35.85 -21.25
C ILE A 241 5.94 -36.81 -21.99
N LYS A 242 5.95 -36.75 -23.31
CA LYS A 242 5.13 -37.59 -24.18
C LYS A 242 6.01 -38.28 -25.22
N GLU A 243 6.07 -39.61 -25.21
CA GLU A 243 6.72 -40.41 -26.25
C GLU A 243 5.69 -41.36 -26.87
N GLY A 244 5.34 -41.12 -28.13
CA GLY A 244 4.26 -41.84 -28.79
C GLY A 244 2.92 -41.65 -28.07
N ASN A 245 2.41 -42.74 -27.50
CA ASN A 245 1.17 -42.75 -26.69
C ASN A 245 1.42 -42.70 -25.19
N GLU A 246 2.66 -42.85 -24.76
CA GLU A 246 3.02 -42.79 -23.34
C GLU A 246 3.14 -41.35 -22.88
N VAL A 247 2.49 -41.02 -21.77
CA VAL A 247 2.52 -39.69 -21.15
C VAL A 247 2.94 -39.81 -19.69
N ARG A 248 3.84 -38.95 -19.27
CA ARG A 248 4.22 -38.79 -17.85
C ARG A 248 4.06 -37.34 -17.44
N ILE A 249 3.34 -37.12 -16.35
CA ILE A 249 3.14 -35.80 -15.76
C ILE A 249 4.07 -35.66 -14.57
N LEU A 250 4.81 -34.55 -14.50
CA LEU A 250 5.84 -34.28 -13.50
C LEU A 250 5.40 -33.14 -12.60
N SER A 251 5.50 -33.35 -11.28
CA SER A 251 5.29 -32.26 -10.29
C SER A 251 6.61 -31.59 -9.95
N ASP A 252 6.59 -30.28 -9.74
CA ASP A 252 7.77 -29.49 -9.34
C ASP A 252 8.98 -29.74 -10.24
N ILE A 253 8.86 -29.32 -11.50
CA ILE A 253 9.86 -29.56 -12.54
C ILE A 253 11.17 -28.81 -12.31
N LEU A 254 12.26 -29.46 -12.71
CA LEU A 254 13.60 -28.88 -12.80
C LEU A 254 13.74 -28.04 -14.07
N GLY A 255 14.79 -27.19 -14.13
CA GLY A 255 15.10 -26.41 -15.32
C GLY A 255 15.34 -27.26 -16.58
N ASP A 256 16.02 -28.39 -16.47
CA ASP A 256 16.21 -29.35 -17.59
C ASP A 256 14.87 -29.97 -18.05
N GLU A 257 13.97 -30.28 -17.12
CA GLU A 257 12.64 -30.84 -17.43
C GLU A 257 11.71 -29.83 -18.08
N ASP A 258 11.79 -28.55 -17.67
CA ASP A 258 11.14 -27.42 -18.35
C ASP A 258 11.63 -27.32 -19.81
N HIS A 259 12.95 -27.31 -20.00
CA HIS A 259 13.55 -27.14 -21.32
C HIS A 259 13.32 -28.37 -22.26
N LEU A 260 13.48 -29.59 -21.75
CA LEU A 260 13.42 -30.80 -22.53
C LEU A 260 12.03 -31.47 -22.59
N GLY A 261 11.08 -31.01 -21.78
CA GLY A 261 9.69 -31.46 -21.75
C GLY A 261 8.86 -30.93 -22.92
N ASP A 262 7.62 -31.45 -23.02
CA ASP A 262 6.66 -31.10 -24.09
C ASP A 262 5.63 -30.06 -23.66
N MET A 263 5.45 -29.89 -22.36
CA MET A 263 4.57 -28.89 -21.76
C MET A 263 5.12 -28.52 -20.40
N ASP A 264 5.07 -27.26 -20.07
CA ASP A 264 5.15 -26.76 -18.69
C ASP A 264 3.90 -25.92 -18.38
N PHE A 265 3.38 -26.05 -17.19
CA PHE A 265 2.34 -25.19 -16.70
C PHE A 265 2.48 -24.92 -15.21
N LYS A 266 2.16 -23.69 -14.86
CA LYS A 266 2.25 -23.17 -13.51
C LYS A 266 0.84 -22.95 -13.00
N VAL A 267 0.55 -23.49 -11.82
CA VAL A 267 -0.75 -23.39 -11.18
C VAL A 267 -0.57 -22.77 -9.80
N CYS A 268 -1.17 -21.60 -9.60
CA CYS A 268 -1.19 -20.91 -8.31
C CYS A 268 -2.59 -20.95 -7.73
N GLY A 269 -2.70 -21.02 -6.43
CA GLY A 269 -4.01 -20.99 -5.79
C GLY A 269 -3.98 -21.35 -4.31
N THR A 270 -5.15 -21.19 -3.72
CA THR A 270 -5.47 -21.49 -2.33
C THR A 270 -5.98 -22.92 -2.19
N SER A 271 -6.37 -23.31 -0.99
CA SER A 271 -7.13 -24.56 -0.75
C SER A 271 -8.52 -24.54 -1.43
N LYS A 272 -9.08 -23.35 -1.72
CA LYS A 272 -10.43 -23.18 -2.29
C LYS A 272 -10.44 -23.19 -3.82
N GLY A 273 -9.36 -22.74 -4.48
CA GLY A 273 -9.35 -22.62 -5.93
C GLY A 273 -8.05 -22.10 -6.51
N ILE A 274 -8.04 -21.95 -7.83
CA ILE A 274 -6.91 -21.43 -8.62
C ILE A 274 -7.03 -19.92 -8.71
N THR A 275 -5.93 -19.20 -8.43
CA THR A 275 -5.85 -17.74 -8.55
C THR A 275 -5.11 -17.30 -9.81
N ALA A 276 -4.13 -18.09 -10.28
CA ALA A 276 -3.45 -17.83 -11.54
C ALA A 276 -2.99 -19.12 -12.21
N PHE A 277 -2.92 -19.07 -13.53
CA PHE A 277 -2.52 -20.19 -14.38
C PHE A 277 -1.70 -19.66 -15.57
N GLN A 278 -0.61 -20.36 -15.89
CA GLN A 278 0.17 -20.14 -17.11
C GLN A 278 0.57 -21.50 -17.68
N MET A 279 0.39 -21.68 -18.98
CA MET A 279 0.77 -22.91 -19.69
C MET A 279 1.56 -22.56 -20.95
N ASP A 280 2.62 -23.31 -21.19
CA ASP A 280 3.36 -23.35 -22.43
C ASP A 280 3.43 -24.79 -22.98
N THR A 281 3.12 -24.96 -24.27
CA THR A 281 3.09 -26.27 -24.91
C THR A 281 3.94 -26.27 -26.16
N LYS A 282 4.79 -27.30 -26.30
CA LYS A 282 5.68 -27.52 -27.45
C LYS A 282 5.13 -28.55 -28.42
N ILE A 283 3.93 -29.11 -28.12
CA ILE A 283 3.25 -30.10 -28.94
C ILE A 283 1.89 -29.63 -29.47
N LYS A 284 1.38 -30.27 -30.50
CA LYS A 284 0.09 -29.93 -31.11
C LYS A 284 -1.06 -30.57 -30.32
N GLY A 285 -1.57 -29.81 -29.36
CA GLY A 285 -2.76 -30.19 -28.60
C GLY A 285 -2.49 -31.20 -27.46
N LEU A 286 -3.39 -31.13 -26.49
CA LEU A 286 -3.44 -32.03 -25.32
C LEU A 286 -4.84 -32.62 -25.26
N SER A 287 -4.93 -33.91 -24.86
CA SER A 287 -6.24 -34.49 -24.60
C SER A 287 -6.80 -34.00 -23.28
N ARG A 288 -8.13 -34.03 -23.15
CA ARG A 288 -8.82 -33.64 -21.95
C ARG A 288 -8.38 -34.47 -20.73
N GLU A 289 -8.20 -35.76 -20.92
CA GLU A 289 -7.80 -36.72 -19.87
C GLU A 289 -6.43 -36.38 -19.31
N VAL A 290 -5.48 -36.00 -20.18
CA VAL A 290 -4.12 -35.56 -19.76
C VAL A 290 -4.21 -34.25 -18.95
N MET A 291 -5.04 -33.32 -19.38
CA MET A 291 -5.25 -32.06 -18.66
C MET A 291 -5.91 -32.29 -17.28
N GLU A 292 -6.94 -33.13 -17.21
CA GLU A 292 -7.60 -33.46 -15.95
C GLU A 292 -6.62 -34.11 -14.97
N GLN A 293 -5.81 -35.07 -15.45
CA GLN A 293 -4.78 -35.70 -14.63
C GLN A 293 -3.73 -34.69 -14.16
N ALA A 294 -3.28 -33.80 -15.04
CA ALA A 294 -2.27 -32.79 -14.72
C ALA A 294 -2.77 -31.79 -13.69
N LEU A 295 -4.01 -31.34 -13.81
CA LEU A 295 -4.62 -30.41 -12.85
C LEU A 295 -4.86 -31.07 -11.49
N GLU A 296 -5.27 -32.35 -11.46
CA GLU A 296 -5.45 -33.07 -10.20
C GLU A 296 -4.11 -33.30 -9.49
N GLN A 297 -3.06 -33.67 -10.23
CA GLN A 297 -1.72 -33.81 -9.66
C GLN A 297 -1.18 -32.44 -9.17
N ALA A 298 -1.46 -31.34 -9.89
CA ALA A 298 -1.13 -29.99 -9.45
C ALA A 298 -1.91 -29.58 -8.19
N ARG A 299 -3.18 -29.99 -8.06
CA ARG A 299 -3.98 -29.76 -6.86
C ARG A 299 -3.39 -30.43 -5.64
N ALA A 300 -3.02 -31.72 -5.77
CA ALA A 300 -2.37 -32.48 -4.71
C ALA A 300 -1.02 -31.85 -4.30
N GLY A 301 -0.20 -31.48 -5.30
CA GLY A 301 1.09 -30.82 -5.05
C GLY A 301 0.94 -29.47 -4.35
N ARG A 302 -0.01 -28.63 -4.77
CA ARG A 302 -0.30 -27.35 -4.08
C ARG A 302 -0.78 -27.55 -2.65
N ALA A 303 -1.65 -28.54 -2.41
CA ALA A 303 -2.12 -28.85 -1.07
C ALA A 303 -0.95 -29.24 -0.14
N HIS A 304 -0.01 -30.04 -0.64
CA HIS A 304 1.21 -30.38 0.09
C HIS A 304 2.06 -29.13 0.42
N ILE A 305 2.29 -28.26 -0.57
CA ILE A 305 3.04 -27.01 -0.37
C ILE A 305 2.34 -26.11 0.65
N LEU A 306 1.01 -25.94 0.53
CA LEU A 306 0.19 -25.15 1.47
C LEU A 306 0.34 -25.67 2.90
N SER A 307 0.31 -26.98 3.12
CA SER A 307 0.45 -27.56 4.46
C SER A 307 1.80 -27.25 5.11
N ILE A 308 2.88 -27.16 4.30
CA ILE A 308 4.21 -26.76 4.79
C ILE A 308 4.23 -25.27 5.10
N MET A 309 3.64 -24.43 4.23
CA MET A 309 3.52 -22.98 4.44
C MET A 309 2.72 -22.66 5.71
N GLU A 310 1.57 -23.32 5.91
CA GLU A 310 0.73 -23.19 7.09
C GLU A 310 1.45 -23.64 8.37
N SER A 311 2.32 -24.65 8.28
CA SER A 311 3.15 -25.06 9.43
C SER A 311 4.18 -24.02 9.82
N ALA A 312 4.65 -23.19 8.87
CA ALA A 312 5.58 -22.09 9.13
C ALA A 312 4.83 -20.82 9.61
N LEU A 313 3.69 -20.50 8.99
CA LEU A 313 2.86 -19.36 9.35
C LEU A 313 1.39 -19.66 9.00
N ALA A 314 0.59 -19.99 10.01
CA ALA A 314 -0.79 -20.45 9.83
C ALA A 314 -1.79 -19.33 9.45
N ALA A 315 -1.53 -18.11 9.88
CA ALA A 315 -2.39 -16.96 9.66
C ALA A 315 -1.54 -15.68 9.53
N PRO A 316 -2.08 -14.60 8.93
CA PRO A 316 -1.44 -13.30 8.98
C PRO A 316 -1.18 -12.87 10.43
N ARG A 317 -0.09 -12.17 10.66
CA ARG A 317 0.20 -11.60 11.98
C ARG A 317 -0.84 -10.57 12.35
N GLU A 318 -1.21 -10.53 13.62
CA GLU A 318 -2.16 -9.54 14.16
C GLU A 318 -1.55 -8.13 14.16
N ASP A 319 -0.26 -8.04 14.50
CA ASP A 319 0.48 -6.78 14.51
C ASP A 319 1.40 -6.66 13.29
N MET A 320 1.42 -5.46 12.71
CA MET A 320 2.40 -5.09 11.69
C MET A 320 3.79 -4.89 12.29
N SER A 321 4.81 -4.97 11.44
CA SER A 321 6.18 -4.61 11.82
C SER A 321 6.24 -3.22 12.48
N PRO A 322 7.07 -3.04 13.53
CA PRO A 322 7.26 -1.72 14.14
C PRO A 322 7.89 -0.69 13.19
N TYR A 323 8.43 -1.13 12.06
CA TYR A 323 8.99 -0.27 11.02
C TYR A 323 7.97 0.09 9.92
N ALA A 324 6.80 -0.55 9.89
CA ALA A 324 5.74 -0.20 8.97
C ALA A 324 5.05 1.11 9.43
N PRO A 325 4.69 2.02 8.50
CA PRO A 325 3.92 3.20 8.86
C PRO A 325 2.59 2.75 9.48
N ARG A 326 2.16 3.40 10.55
CA ARG A 326 0.83 3.16 11.13
C ARG A 326 -0.13 4.21 10.59
N ILE A 327 -1.21 3.77 9.97
CA ILE A 327 -2.24 4.64 9.43
C ILE A 327 -3.44 4.61 10.36
N PHE A 328 -3.83 5.79 10.84
CA PHE A 328 -5.03 6.01 11.65
C PHE A 328 -6.04 6.74 10.79
N THR A 329 -7.25 6.22 10.72
CA THR A 329 -8.33 6.82 9.95
C THR A 329 -9.33 7.48 10.88
N ILE A 330 -9.64 8.74 10.63
CA ILE A 330 -10.74 9.46 11.27
C ILE A 330 -11.67 10.02 10.19
N THR A 331 -12.92 10.29 10.56
CA THR A 331 -13.88 10.91 9.64
C THR A 331 -14.21 12.31 10.13
N ILE A 332 -14.18 13.30 9.23
CA ILE A 332 -14.63 14.67 9.47
C ILE A 332 -15.79 14.99 8.54
N HIS A 333 -16.59 16.01 8.90
CA HIS A 333 -17.65 16.44 7.99
C HIS A 333 -17.03 17.05 6.71
N PRO A 334 -17.51 16.73 5.49
CA PRO A 334 -16.94 17.20 4.23
C PRO A 334 -16.81 18.74 4.15
N ASP A 335 -17.74 19.50 4.74
CA ASP A 335 -17.66 20.96 4.79
C ASP A 335 -16.43 21.48 5.55
N LYS A 336 -15.85 20.66 6.45
CA LYS A 336 -14.67 20.99 7.26
C LYS A 336 -13.33 20.71 6.57
N ILE A 337 -13.35 19.99 5.46
CA ILE A 337 -12.13 19.66 4.70
C ILE A 337 -11.33 20.92 4.36
N ARG A 338 -12.02 21.99 3.95
CA ARG A 338 -11.37 23.26 3.60
C ARG A 338 -10.71 23.95 4.79
N GLU A 339 -11.25 23.78 6.00
CA GLU A 339 -10.67 24.34 7.23
C GLU A 339 -9.37 23.60 7.58
N VAL A 340 -9.36 22.27 7.47
CA VAL A 340 -8.19 21.43 7.75
C VAL A 340 -7.09 21.62 6.71
N ILE A 341 -7.43 21.72 5.43
CA ILE A 341 -6.46 21.99 4.36
C ILE A 341 -5.90 23.41 4.49
N GLY A 342 -6.76 24.38 4.78
CA GLY A 342 -6.42 25.80 4.86
C GLY A 342 -6.08 26.44 3.51
N PRO A 343 -5.92 27.77 3.45
CA PRO A 343 -5.60 28.50 2.21
C PRO A 343 -4.30 27.98 1.57
N GLY A 344 -4.42 27.44 0.35
CA GLY A 344 -3.27 26.88 -0.39
C GLY A 344 -2.56 25.74 0.33
N GLY A 345 -3.26 25.00 1.20
CA GLY A 345 -2.69 23.86 1.93
C GLY A 345 -1.78 24.26 3.12
N LYS A 346 -1.91 25.49 3.63
CA LYS A 346 -1.01 25.99 4.68
C LYS A 346 -1.22 25.27 6.01
N VAL A 347 -2.48 25.02 6.39
CA VAL A 347 -2.82 24.43 7.69
C VAL A 347 -2.36 22.96 7.74
N ILE A 348 -2.72 22.17 6.73
CA ILE A 348 -2.31 20.76 6.68
C ILE A 348 -0.79 20.61 6.67
N ARG A 349 -0.06 21.44 5.91
CA ARG A 349 1.42 21.44 5.92
C ARG A 349 2.01 21.83 7.28
N GLN A 350 1.35 22.71 8.02
CA GLN A 350 1.78 23.06 9.36
C GLN A 350 1.61 21.89 10.32
N ILE A 351 0.45 21.21 10.29
CA ILE A 351 0.20 20.01 11.11
C ILE A 351 1.25 18.94 10.81
N GLN A 352 1.49 18.65 9.52
CA GLN A 352 2.49 17.67 9.10
C GLN A 352 3.92 18.04 9.56
N ALA A 353 4.27 19.32 9.54
CA ALA A 353 5.59 19.79 9.96
C ALA A 353 5.78 19.73 11.49
N GLU A 354 4.73 19.99 12.27
CA GLU A 354 4.77 19.99 13.73
C GLU A 354 4.70 18.57 14.31
N THR A 355 3.95 17.66 13.67
CA THR A 355 3.75 16.29 14.17
C THR A 355 4.64 15.26 13.50
N GLY A 356 5.21 15.54 12.32
CA GLY A 356 5.93 14.56 11.52
C GLY A 356 5.03 13.50 10.85
N ALA A 357 3.70 13.59 11.03
CA ALA A 357 2.75 12.69 10.41
C ALA A 357 2.45 13.08 8.95
N GLU A 358 2.18 12.12 8.11
CA GLU A 358 1.60 12.34 6.77
C GLU A 358 0.08 12.30 6.87
N ILE A 359 -0.59 13.31 6.29
CA ILE A 359 -2.06 13.45 6.34
C ILE A 359 -2.60 13.48 4.92
N GLU A 360 -3.58 12.64 4.66
CA GLU A 360 -4.35 12.59 3.43
C GLU A 360 -5.83 12.73 3.74
N ILE A 361 -6.55 13.49 2.92
CA ILE A 361 -7.98 13.77 3.12
C ILE A 361 -8.70 13.44 1.82
N GLU A 362 -9.69 12.57 1.92
CA GLU A 362 -10.57 12.19 0.81
C GLU A 362 -11.79 13.12 0.74
N ASP A 363 -12.43 13.20 -0.42
CA ASP A 363 -13.57 14.11 -0.66
C ASP A 363 -14.81 13.76 0.18
N ASP A 364 -14.92 12.54 0.68
CA ASP A 364 -15.98 12.07 1.57
C ASP A 364 -15.79 12.48 3.05
N GLY A 365 -14.64 13.06 3.37
CA GLY A 365 -14.26 13.45 4.73
C GLY A 365 -13.44 12.41 5.48
N THR A 366 -13.03 11.32 4.84
CA THR A 366 -12.08 10.36 5.40
C THR A 366 -10.68 10.99 5.48
N VAL A 367 -10.05 10.95 6.64
CA VAL A 367 -8.71 11.47 6.88
C VAL A 367 -7.81 10.34 7.33
N ASN A 368 -6.83 10.00 6.49
CA ASN A 368 -5.80 9.01 6.76
C ASN A 368 -4.55 9.70 7.29
N ILE A 369 -4.10 9.32 8.46
CA ILE A 369 -2.96 9.90 9.18
C ILE A 369 -1.92 8.79 9.35
N ALA A 370 -0.82 8.88 8.60
CA ALA A 370 0.27 7.93 8.66
C ALA A 370 1.43 8.49 9.50
N ALA A 371 1.84 7.75 10.52
CA ALA A 371 2.96 8.12 11.39
C ALA A 371 3.81 6.91 11.76
N THR A 372 5.07 7.14 12.09
CA THR A 372 6.01 6.09 12.52
C THR A 372 5.79 5.63 13.95
N ASN A 373 5.18 6.48 14.77
CA ASN A 373 4.80 6.16 16.17
C ASN A 373 3.38 6.67 16.46
N LYS A 374 2.84 6.22 17.58
CA LYS A 374 1.48 6.55 17.98
C LYS A 374 1.35 7.99 18.47
N GLU A 375 2.38 8.51 19.14
CA GLU A 375 2.38 9.85 19.72
C GLU A 375 2.22 10.93 18.63
N ASP A 376 2.92 10.79 17.51
CA ASP A 376 2.84 11.72 16.37
C ASP A 376 1.45 11.67 15.72
N ALA A 377 0.86 10.46 15.62
CA ALA A 377 -0.47 10.28 15.08
C ALA A 377 -1.54 10.91 15.99
N ASP A 378 -1.47 10.64 17.29
CA ASP A 378 -2.42 11.20 18.27
C ASP A 378 -2.35 12.73 18.28
N ALA A 379 -1.14 13.31 18.21
CA ALA A 379 -0.96 14.76 18.08
C ALA A 379 -1.62 15.32 16.82
N ALA A 380 -1.45 14.66 15.66
CA ALA A 380 -2.09 15.10 14.43
C ALA A 380 -3.62 14.98 14.48
N ILE A 381 -4.13 13.89 15.08
CA ILE A 381 -5.56 13.71 15.31
C ILE A 381 -6.14 14.82 16.19
N ASP A 382 -5.45 15.17 17.26
CA ASP A 382 -5.90 16.20 18.20
C ASP A 382 -5.90 17.57 17.54
N PHE A 383 -4.88 17.92 16.73
CA PHE A 383 -4.89 19.15 15.92
C PHE A 383 -6.09 19.20 14.98
N ILE A 384 -6.37 18.11 14.25
CA ILE A 384 -7.50 18.07 13.33
C ILE A 384 -8.82 18.21 14.09
N ARG A 385 -8.98 17.49 15.22
CA ARG A 385 -10.17 17.58 16.05
C ARG A 385 -10.40 19.00 16.58
N GLU A 386 -9.34 19.69 16.99
CA GLU A 386 -9.43 21.07 17.45
C GLU A 386 -9.90 22.03 16.34
N ILE A 387 -9.44 21.83 15.10
CA ILE A 387 -9.84 22.65 13.95
C ILE A 387 -11.31 22.42 13.60
N VAL A 388 -11.76 21.15 13.59
CA VAL A 388 -13.13 20.80 13.18
C VAL A 388 -14.16 20.94 14.30
N ALA A 389 -13.70 21.04 15.56
CA ALA A 389 -14.58 21.16 16.70
C ALA A 389 -15.54 22.34 16.55
N GLU A 390 -16.81 22.12 16.81
CA GLU A 390 -17.84 23.15 16.79
C GLU A 390 -18.15 23.64 18.19
N VAL A 391 -18.42 24.93 18.29
CA VAL A 391 -18.85 25.54 19.54
C VAL A 391 -20.32 25.19 19.74
N GLU A 392 -20.62 24.55 20.87
CA GLU A 392 -21.98 24.13 21.22
C GLU A 392 -22.67 25.14 22.16
N VAL A 393 -23.89 25.53 21.79
CA VAL A 393 -24.71 26.40 22.65
C VAL A 393 -25.04 25.68 23.96
N GLY A 394 -24.87 26.42 25.08
CA GLY A 394 -25.12 25.90 26.42
C GLY A 394 -23.93 25.19 27.09
N LYS A 395 -22.85 24.93 26.40
CA LYS A 395 -21.64 24.28 26.91
C LYS A 395 -20.68 25.31 27.53
N ILE A 396 -19.99 24.89 28.59
CA ILE A 396 -18.96 25.70 29.25
C ILE A 396 -17.60 25.33 28.65
N TYR A 397 -16.82 26.36 28.33
CA TYR A 397 -15.46 26.23 27.80
C TYR A 397 -14.49 27.01 28.69
N HIS A 398 -13.30 26.48 28.88
CA HIS A 398 -12.19 27.15 29.50
C HIS A 398 -11.44 27.95 28.43
N GLY A 399 -11.59 29.27 28.41
CA GLY A 399 -11.11 30.11 27.35
C GLY A 399 -10.13 31.16 27.86
N ARG A 400 -9.33 31.71 26.93
CA ARG A 400 -8.35 32.75 27.22
C ARG A 400 -8.78 34.07 26.61
N VAL A 401 -8.71 35.16 27.41
CA VAL A 401 -9.03 36.53 26.95
C VAL A 401 -7.95 37.00 25.96
N THR A 402 -8.35 37.22 24.72
CA THR A 402 -7.45 37.67 23.63
C THR A 402 -7.44 39.16 23.44
N ARG A 403 -8.58 39.80 23.63
CA ARG A 403 -8.74 41.24 23.39
C ARG A 403 -9.86 41.84 24.26
N ILE A 404 -9.61 43.02 24.74
CA ILE A 404 -10.58 43.81 25.53
C ILE A 404 -11.06 45.02 24.75
N MET A 405 -12.38 45.24 24.80
CA MET A 405 -13.06 46.40 24.23
C MET A 405 -13.93 47.07 25.32
N ASN A 406 -14.37 48.30 25.10
CA ASN A 406 -15.21 49.03 26.09
C ASN A 406 -16.54 48.33 26.42
N PHE A 407 -17.02 47.48 25.48
CA PHE A 407 -18.30 46.77 25.61
C PHE A 407 -18.17 45.29 26.03
N GLY A 408 -16.95 44.79 26.17
CA GLY A 408 -16.74 43.37 26.54
C GLY A 408 -15.35 42.87 26.25
N ALA A 409 -15.13 41.57 26.54
CA ALA A 409 -13.90 40.86 26.28
C ALA A 409 -14.10 39.77 25.21
N PHE A 410 -13.17 39.63 24.29
CA PHE A 410 -13.11 38.50 23.40
C PHE A 410 -12.31 37.39 24.06
N CYS A 411 -12.87 36.20 24.01
CA CYS A 411 -12.28 35.00 24.63
C CYS A 411 -12.23 33.87 23.62
N THR A 412 -11.11 33.19 23.51
CA THR A 412 -11.04 31.94 22.74
C THR A 412 -11.85 30.87 23.46
N VAL A 413 -12.53 30.00 22.68
CA VAL A 413 -13.41 28.94 23.19
C VAL A 413 -12.83 27.58 22.83
N ILE A 414 -12.53 27.38 21.53
CA ILE A 414 -11.90 26.16 21.01
C ILE A 414 -10.95 26.60 19.89
N GLY A 415 -9.69 26.20 19.98
CA GLY A 415 -8.70 26.50 18.94
C GLY A 415 -8.60 27.99 18.65
N SER A 416 -8.88 28.41 17.42
CA SER A 416 -8.87 29.84 17.02
C SER A 416 -10.24 30.50 17.08
N LYS A 417 -11.29 29.82 17.55
CA LYS A 417 -12.65 30.40 17.61
C LYS A 417 -12.81 31.29 18.82
N GLU A 418 -13.14 32.56 18.54
CA GLU A 418 -13.37 33.56 19.57
C GLU A 418 -14.87 33.84 19.76
N GLY A 419 -15.26 34.09 21.00
CA GLY A 419 -16.58 34.60 21.34
C GLY A 419 -16.49 35.89 22.13
N LEU A 420 -17.58 36.65 22.17
CA LEU A 420 -17.69 37.90 22.92
C LEU A 420 -18.38 37.64 24.28
N VAL A 421 -17.69 37.98 25.36
CA VAL A 421 -18.29 38.14 26.68
C VAL A 421 -18.64 39.60 26.83
N HIS A 422 -19.94 39.95 26.71
CA HIS A 422 -20.39 41.32 26.90
C HIS A 422 -20.12 41.78 28.33
N ILE A 423 -19.91 43.10 28.54
CA ILE A 423 -19.60 43.66 29.87
C ILE A 423 -20.66 43.30 30.95
N SER A 424 -21.93 43.13 30.57
CA SER A 424 -23.01 42.69 31.47
C SER A 424 -22.94 41.21 31.82
N GLU A 425 -22.13 40.45 31.11
CA GLU A 425 -21.97 39.00 31.27
C GLU A 425 -20.66 38.58 31.96
N LEU A 426 -19.89 39.60 32.47
CA LEU A 426 -18.58 39.36 33.09
C LEU A 426 -18.69 39.06 34.60
N ALA A 427 -19.60 39.74 35.32
CA ALA A 427 -19.77 39.55 36.76
C ALA A 427 -21.23 39.78 37.19
N ASP A 428 -21.63 39.21 38.31
CA ASP A 428 -22.99 39.30 38.88
C ASP A 428 -23.32 40.66 39.50
N TYR A 429 -22.39 41.63 39.35
CA TYR A 429 -22.55 43.00 39.77
C TYR A 429 -22.27 43.95 38.60
N ARG A 430 -22.68 45.20 38.74
CA ARG A 430 -22.50 46.21 37.67
C ARG A 430 -21.01 46.52 37.45
N VAL A 431 -20.45 46.01 36.34
CA VAL A 431 -19.07 46.29 35.92
C VAL A 431 -19.00 47.64 35.21
N HIS A 432 -18.03 48.47 35.59
CA HIS A 432 -17.82 49.80 34.98
C HIS A 432 -16.81 49.76 33.85
N ASN A 433 -15.69 49.06 34.03
CA ASN A 433 -14.71 48.79 32.97
C ASN A 433 -14.44 47.30 32.89
N VAL A 434 -14.26 46.78 31.71
CA VAL A 434 -13.97 45.36 31.49
C VAL A 434 -12.70 44.92 32.22
N THR A 435 -11.69 45.79 32.28
CA THR A 435 -10.42 45.56 32.98
C THR A 435 -10.52 45.49 34.51
N ASP A 436 -11.70 45.85 35.09
CA ASP A 436 -11.93 45.67 36.53
C ASP A 436 -12.17 44.19 36.88
N VAL A 437 -12.49 43.36 35.89
CA VAL A 437 -12.84 41.93 36.07
C VAL A 437 -11.87 40.99 35.37
N VAL A 438 -11.44 41.30 34.12
CA VAL A 438 -10.57 40.47 33.33
C VAL A 438 -9.51 41.26 32.58
N ASN A 439 -8.33 40.69 32.38
CA ASN A 439 -7.24 41.26 31.62
C ASN A 439 -6.90 40.38 30.39
N VAL A 440 -6.22 40.94 29.40
CA VAL A 440 -5.74 40.19 28.26
C VAL A 440 -4.75 39.13 28.77
N GLY A 441 -5.01 37.87 28.39
CA GLY A 441 -4.23 36.71 28.79
C GLY A 441 -4.83 35.93 29.95
N ASP A 442 -5.87 36.45 30.64
CA ASP A 442 -6.54 35.71 31.69
C ASP A 442 -7.29 34.51 31.14
N GLU A 443 -7.28 33.43 31.90
CA GLU A 443 -8.04 32.20 31.62
C GLU A 443 -9.34 32.25 32.44
N ILE A 444 -10.47 32.08 31.76
CA ILE A 444 -11.81 32.19 32.37
C ILE A 444 -12.73 31.10 31.82
N ASP A 445 -13.62 30.60 32.66
CA ASP A 445 -14.71 29.74 32.24
C ASP A 445 -15.84 30.56 31.65
N VAL A 446 -16.28 30.20 30.45
CA VAL A 446 -17.35 30.91 29.73
C VAL A 446 -18.36 29.93 29.16
N LYS A 447 -19.64 30.25 29.36
CA LYS A 447 -20.75 29.47 28.80
C LYS A 447 -21.22 30.10 27.50
N VAL A 448 -21.44 29.27 26.48
CA VAL A 448 -22.02 29.75 25.22
C VAL A 448 -23.51 29.96 25.39
N LEU A 449 -23.94 31.22 25.22
CA LEU A 449 -25.37 31.57 25.30
C LEU A 449 -26.07 31.34 23.97
N GLU A 450 -25.49 31.82 22.89
CA GLU A 450 -26.04 31.71 21.53
C GLU A 450 -24.94 31.89 20.47
N ILE A 451 -25.24 31.41 19.27
CA ILE A 451 -24.47 31.65 18.06
C ILE A 451 -25.41 32.38 17.10
N ASP A 452 -25.09 33.61 16.75
CA ASP A 452 -25.95 34.43 15.88
C ASP A 452 -25.92 33.95 14.41
N SER A 453 -26.82 34.45 13.59
CA SER A 453 -26.92 34.13 12.16
C SER A 453 -25.66 34.46 11.33
N MET A 454 -24.72 35.21 11.88
CA MET A 454 -23.43 35.53 11.29
C MET A 454 -22.28 34.69 11.85
N GLY A 455 -22.61 33.68 12.67
CA GLY A 455 -21.61 32.78 13.29
C GLY A 455 -20.85 33.38 14.47
N ARG A 456 -21.31 34.52 15.03
CA ARG A 456 -20.65 35.14 16.20
C ARG A 456 -21.14 34.47 17.47
N VAL A 457 -20.20 34.10 18.32
CA VAL A 457 -20.46 33.38 19.56
C VAL A 457 -20.61 34.39 20.71
N ASN A 458 -21.76 34.38 21.37
CA ASN A 458 -22.03 35.16 22.58
C ASN A 458 -21.79 34.29 23.81
N LEU A 459 -20.95 34.80 24.70
CA LEU A 459 -20.46 34.09 25.88
C LEU A 459 -20.90 34.79 27.16
N SER A 460 -21.05 34.02 28.24
CA SER A 460 -21.32 34.51 29.57
C SER A 460 -20.38 33.87 30.60
N LYS A 461 -19.59 34.69 31.26
CA LYS A 461 -18.81 34.27 32.44
C LYS A 461 -19.73 34.02 33.62
N ILE A 462 -20.74 34.90 33.84
CA ILE A 462 -21.71 34.76 34.94
C ILE A 462 -22.44 33.39 34.87
N ALA A 463 -22.89 33.01 33.66
CA ALA A 463 -23.61 31.77 33.50
C ALA A 463 -22.71 30.54 33.76
N ALA A 464 -21.42 30.62 33.40
CA ALA A 464 -20.44 29.58 33.72
C ALA A 464 -20.16 29.54 35.23
N ASP A 465 -19.86 30.71 35.85
CA ASP A 465 -19.57 30.81 37.29
C ASP A 465 -20.73 30.30 38.15
N ARG A 466 -21.99 30.59 37.76
CA ARG A 466 -23.19 30.10 38.47
C ARG A 466 -23.35 28.57 38.39
N GLU A 467 -23.05 28.01 37.22
CA GLU A 467 -23.18 26.56 37.01
C GLU A 467 -22.01 25.78 37.68
N LEU A 468 -20.85 26.41 37.79
CA LEU A 468 -19.66 25.84 38.45
C LEU A 468 -19.57 26.19 39.95
N ASP A 469 -20.54 26.93 40.51
CA ASP A 469 -20.54 27.40 41.90
C ASP A 469 -19.34 28.32 42.25
N GLN A 470 -18.87 29.09 41.28
CA GLN A 470 -17.67 29.94 41.37
C GLN A 470 -17.97 31.44 41.41
N VAL A 471 -19.21 31.81 41.72
CA VAL A 471 -19.64 33.25 41.74
C VAL A 471 -18.83 34.02 42.74
N GLN A 472 -18.08 35.02 42.27
CA GLN A 472 -17.30 35.94 43.10
C GLN A 472 -18.11 37.18 43.42
N PRO A 473 -18.23 37.62 44.69
CA PRO A 473 -18.85 38.88 45.05
C PRO A 473 -17.97 40.07 44.59
N ALA A 474 -18.58 41.22 44.40
CA ALA A 474 -17.84 42.45 44.07
C ALA A 474 -16.73 42.70 45.11
N PRO A 475 -15.53 43.12 44.70
CA PRO A 475 -14.45 43.49 45.63
C PRO A 475 -14.91 44.53 46.65
N GLU A 476 -14.48 44.37 47.92
CA GLU A 476 -14.78 45.35 48.96
C GLU A 476 -14.41 46.78 48.52
N GLY A 477 -15.38 47.73 48.62
CA GLY A 477 -15.16 49.11 48.20
C GLY A 477 -15.35 49.40 46.70
N TYR A 478 -15.68 48.40 45.87
CA TYR A 478 -15.84 48.60 44.40
C TYR A 478 -16.87 49.69 44.06
N PHE A 479 -17.93 49.80 44.84
CA PHE A 479 -18.98 50.81 44.66
C PHE A 479 -18.69 52.14 45.35
N GLU A 480 -17.75 52.20 46.30
CA GLU A 480 -17.43 53.41 47.08
C GLU A 480 -16.45 54.38 46.38
N GLN A 481 -15.65 53.92 45.45
CA GLN A 481 -14.59 54.69 44.80
C GLN A 481 -15.08 55.74 43.76
N ARG A 482 -16.40 55.83 43.46
CA ARG A 482 -16.93 56.78 42.47
C ARG A 482 -18.21 57.51 42.93
N GLY A 483 -18.37 57.71 44.22
CA GLY A 483 -19.45 58.52 44.79
C GLY A 483 -19.05 59.99 45.06
N GLY A 484 -18.41 60.68 44.11
CA GLY A 484 -18.03 62.03 44.30
C GLY A 484 -18.00 62.80 42.97
N GLY A 485 -19.12 63.41 42.59
CA GLY A 485 -19.14 64.20 41.37
C GLY A 485 -20.55 64.76 41.01
N GLU A 486 -20.95 65.81 41.74
CA GLU A 486 -21.80 66.91 41.26
C GLU A 486 -23.26 66.67 40.83
N GLN A 487 -24.15 66.97 41.82
CA GLN A 487 -25.45 67.53 41.54
C GLN A 487 -25.30 68.81 40.65
N ARG A 488 -25.93 68.79 39.51
CA ARG A 488 -26.33 70.03 38.84
C ARG A 488 -27.79 69.99 38.45
N ASP A 489 -28.42 71.03 38.99
CA ASP A 489 -29.78 71.44 39.00
C ASP A 489 -30.55 71.31 37.67
N ASN A 490 -31.76 70.92 37.89
CA ASN A 490 -32.92 71.04 37.04
C ASN A 490 -33.38 72.47 36.90
N ARG A 491 -33.47 73.06 35.71
CA ARG A 491 -34.45 74.09 35.35
C ARG A 491 -34.58 74.28 33.82
N GLY A 492 -35.70 73.87 33.35
CA GLY A 492 -36.66 74.73 32.61
C GLY A 492 -36.33 75.06 31.17
N GLY A 493 -37.28 74.77 30.33
CA GLY A 493 -37.41 75.54 29.10
C GLY A 493 -38.15 74.84 27.97
N ARG A 494 -39.42 75.09 27.92
CA ARG A 494 -40.37 74.79 26.83
C ARG A 494 -39.96 75.39 25.48
N GLY A 495 -40.45 74.79 24.40
CA GLY A 495 -40.70 75.36 23.08
C GLY A 495 -40.17 74.47 22.00
N GLY A 496 -40.88 73.93 21.09
CA GLY A 496 -42.05 74.41 20.36
C GLY A 496 -41.65 74.51 18.87
N GLY A 497 -42.36 73.89 18.05
CA GLY A 497 -42.45 74.24 16.64
C GLY A 497 -41.47 73.57 15.67
N ASP A 498 -41.87 72.89 14.76
CA ASP A 498 -42.84 72.90 13.69
C ASP A 498 -42.11 72.52 12.34
N ARG A 499 -42.63 71.57 11.73
CA ARG A 499 -42.82 71.38 10.30
C ARG A 499 -41.85 71.96 9.26
N ARG A 500 -41.46 71.14 8.33
CA ARG A 500 -41.77 71.14 6.85
C ARG A 500 -40.68 70.44 6.12
N ASP A 501 -41.05 69.37 5.53
CA ASP A 501 -41.39 69.16 4.10
C ASP A 501 -40.45 69.80 3.06
N ARG A 502 -40.11 68.90 2.14
CA ARG A 502 -39.87 68.95 0.70
C ARG A 502 -38.55 68.35 0.32
N ASN A 503 -38.62 67.23 -0.31
CA ASN A 503 -39.04 66.91 -1.68
C ASN A 503 -37.97 67.26 -2.74
N ASP A 504 -37.78 66.31 -3.58
CA ASP A 504 -37.36 66.39 -4.98
C ASP A 504 -35.85 66.34 -5.26
N GLY A 505 -35.50 65.40 -5.99
CA GLY A 505 -35.54 65.25 -7.41
C GLY A 505 -34.22 64.96 -8.00
N GLY A 506 -34.23 63.95 -8.78
CA GLY A 506 -33.70 64.03 -10.10
C GLY A 506 -32.37 63.29 -10.40
N ARG A 507 -32.49 62.14 -10.89
CA ARG A 507 -32.26 61.71 -12.31
C ARG A 507 -30.84 61.74 -12.89
N ARG A 508 -30.48 60.59 -13.41
CA ARG A 508 -29.78 60.31 -14.70
C ARG A 508 -28.24 60.39 -14.65
N GLY A 509 -27.50 59.53 -15.16
CA GLY A 509 -27.56 58.65 -16.29
C GLY A 509 -26.32 57.80 -16.38
N GLY A 510 -26.45 56.65 -16.95
CA GLY A 510 -25.34 55.92 -17.55
C GLY A 510 -24.99 56.57 -18.91
N PRO A 511 -24.31 55.91 -19.81
CA PRO A 511 -23.79 54.56 -19.84
C PRO A 511 -22.39 54.44 -20.53
N SER A 512 -21.98 53.23 -20.72
CA SER A 512 -21.39 52.72 -21.96
C SER A 512 -19.90 52.46 -22.09
N ARG A 513 -19.69 51.26 -22.52
CA ARG A 513 -18.82 50.80 -23.64
C ARG A 513 -17.31 50.98 -23.42
N GLY A 514 -16.54 50.08 -23.69
CA GLY A 514 -16.58 48.92 -24.55
C GLY A 514 -15.20 48.55 -25.05
N ARG A 515 -15.11 47.34 -25.54
CA ARG A 515 -14.16 46.86 -26.56
C ARG A 515 -12.74 46.52 -26.08
N ARG A 516 -12.42 45.23 -26.15
CA ARG A 516 -11.91 44.49 -27.33
C ARG A 516 -10.46 44.86 -27.69
N ASN A 517 -9.62 43.93 -27.65
CA ASN A 517 -8.92 43.22 -28.73
C ASN A 517 -7.71 42.56 -28.09
N ASP A 518 -7.47 41.35 -28.30
CA ASP A 518 -7.24 40.53 -29.49
C ASP A 518 -5.74 40.34 -29.79
N ARG A 519 -5.36 39.08 -29.95
CA ARG A 519 -4.21 38.56 -30.69
C ARG A 519 -2.80 38.82 -30.11
N SER A 520 -1.89 37.95 -30.18
CA SER A 520 -1.66 36.75 -31.03
C SER A 520 -0.34 36.13 -30.66
N ASP A 521 -0.25 34.83 -30.79
CA ASP A 521 0.75 34.01 -31.45
C ASP A 521 2.27 34.17 -31.20
N ARG A 522 2.83 32.99 -31.16
CA ARG A 522 4.20 32.52 -31.48
C ARG A 522 5.11 32.42 -30.25
N ASP A 523 5.70 31.27 -29.97
CA ASP A 523 6.16 30.13 -30.78
C ASP A 523 6.01 28.83 -29.99
#